data_27d31654b89ee5869dff3178b222ca5b
#
_entry.id   27d31654b89ee5869dff3178b222ca5b
#
_cell.length_a   1.000
_cell.length_b   1.000
_cell.length_c   1.000
_cell.angle_alpha   90.00
_cell.angle_beta   90.00
_cell.angle_gamma   90.00
#
_symmetry.space_group_name_H-M   'P 1'
#
loop_
_entity.id
_entity.type
_entity.pdbx_description
1 polymer ?
#
loop_
_entity_poly.entity_id
_entity_poly.type
_entity_poly.pdbx_seq_one_letter_code
_entity_poly.pdbx_strand_id
1 'polypeptide(L)'
;ENIANDRDGYIQRGLAYLARSGATVCATDQYKIMHDKDMVLDGRSIQTGSINYTKDGTFSNSEDAVIEWNDAAGAADFERHFQSRLATCRPI
;
A
#
# COMPACT_ATOMS: atom_id res chain seq x y z
N GLU A 1 1.90 4.53 -4.99
CA GLU A 1 2.78 4.85 -6.13
C GLU A 1 2.37 6.15 -6.80
N ASN A 2 3.34 6.90 -7.30
CA ASN A 2 3.08 8.15 -7.99
C ASN A 2 2.93 7.90 -9.49
N ILE A 3 1.71 7.67 -9.92
CA ILE A 3 1.39 7.37 -11.32
C ILE A 3 1.79 8.52 -12.27
N ALA A 4 1.77 9.77 -11.79
CA ALA A 4 2.15 10.93 -12.59
C ALA A 4 3.62 10.89 -13.04
N ASN A 5 4.49 10.18 -12.34
CA ASN A 5 5.91 10.05 -12.66
C ASN A 5 6.24 8.73 -13.39
N ASP A 6 5.23 7.96 -13.75
CA ASP A 6 5.40 6.66 -14.43
C ASP A 6 5.66 6.86 -15.94
N ARG A 7 6.86 7.33 -16.27
CA ARG A 7 7.24 7.70 -17.65
C ARG A 7 7.12 6.55 -18.65
N ASP A 8 7.41 5.33 -18.19
CA ASP A 8 7.44 4.13 -19.05
C ASP A 8 6.17 3.29 -18.92
N GLY A 9 5.20 3.71 -18.14
CA GLY A 9 3.99 2.95 -17.83
C GLY A 9 4.26 1.66 -17.04
N TYR A 10 5.42 1.54 -16.42
CA TYR A 10 5.81 0.34 -15.67
C TYR A 10 4.91 0.12 -14.46
N ILE A 11 4.65 1.17 -13.69
CA ILE A 11 3.77 1.13 -12.51
C ILE A 11 2.35 0.76 -12.96
N GLN A 12 1.85 1.43 -13.99
CA GLN A 12 0.51 1.18 -14.51
C GLN A 12 0.33 -0.27 -14.99
N ARG A 13 1.34 -0.84 -15.64
CA ARG A 13 1.31 -2.26 -16.06
C ARG A 13 1.26 -3.21 -14.86
N GLY A 14 2.02 -2.93 -13.81
CA GLY A 14 2.00 -3.71 -12.57
C GLY A 14 0.64 -3.66 -11.87
N LEU A 15 0.07 -2.47 -11.76
CA LEU A 15 -1.26 -2.28 -11.18
C LEU A 15 -2.36 -2.98 -11.99
N ALA A 16 -2.29 -2.89 -13.32
CA ALA A 16 -3.22 -3.59 -14.21
C ALA A 16 -3.09 -5.12 -14.08
N TYR A 17 -1.87 -5.63 -13.91
CA TYR A 17 -1.66 -7.05 -13.67
C TYR A 17 -2.33 -7.50 -12.36
N LEU A 18 -2.14 -6.74 -11.28
CA LEU A 18 -2.78 -7.04 -9.99
C LEU A 18 -4.30 -7.02 -10.10
N ALA A 19 -4.87 -6.01 -10.76
CA ALA A 19 -6.31 -5.92 -10.96
C ALA A 19 -6.85 -7.12 -11.75
N ARG A 20 -6.17 -7.54 -12.81
CA ARG A 20 -6.55 -8.74 -13.58
C ARG A 20 -6.41 -10.02 -12.80
N SER A 21 -5.56 -10.05 -11.78
CA SER A 21 -5.37 -11.20 -10.89
C SER A 21 -6.43 -11.30 -9.79
N GLY A 22 -7.40 -10.39 -9.77
CA GLY A 22 -8.50 -10.40 -8.82
C GLY A 22 -8.30 -9.48 -7.61
N ALA A 23 -7.20 -8.75 -7.53
CA ALA A 23 -6.99 -7.76 -6.48
C ALA A 23 -7.82 -6.50 -6.73
N THR A 24 -8.33 -5.89 -5.67
CA THR A 24 -8.92 -4.55 -5.75
C THR A 24 -7.78 -3.53 -5.79
N VAL A 25 -7.68 -2.82 -6.90
CA VAL A 25 -6.65 -1.79 -7.11
C VAL A 25 -7.34 -0.47 -7.41
N CYS A 26 -6.99 0.57 -6.68
CA CYS A 26 -7.59 1.89 -6.88
C CYS A 26 -6.60 3.03 -6.66
N ALA A 27 -6.95 4.20 -7.13
CA ALA A 27 -6.16 5.41 -6.98
C ALA A 27 -7.01 6.52 -6.34
N THR A 28 -6.36 7.38 -5.56
CA THR A 28 -6.99 8.55 -4.96
C THR A 28 -6.11 9.79 -5.19
N ASP A 29 -6.76 10.93 -5.37
CA ASP A 29 -6.14 12.25 -5.45
C ASP A 29 -6.54 13.17 -4.28
N GLN A 30 -7.17 12.60 -3.26
CA GLN A 30 -7.66 13.36 -2.10
C GLN A 30 -6.53 13.76 -1.15
N TYR A 31 -5.36 13.19 -1.29
CA TYR A 31 -4.19 13.46 -0.45
C TYR A 31 -3.04 13.96 -1.31
N LYS A 32 -2.27 14.92 -0.80
CA LYS A 32 -1.08 15.40 -1.49
C LYS A 32 -0.11 14.27 -1.80
N ILE A 33 0.07 13.36 -0.86
CA ILE A 33 0.87 12.15 -1.02
C ILE A 33 0.17 11.02 -0.25
N MET A 34 -0.02 9.88 -0.89
CA MET A 34 -0.35 8.63 -0.21
C MET A 34 0.96 8.02 0.28
N HIS A 35 1.30 8.28 1.54
CA HIS A 35 2.60 7.94 2.11
C HIS A 35 2.57 6.72 3.01
N ASP A 36 1.42 6.09 3.18
CA ASP A 36 1.26 4.88 3.96
C ASP A 36 2.01 3.70 3.32
N LYS A 37 2.66 2.89 4.14
CA LYS A 37 3.41 1.70 3.72
C LYS A 37 3.08 0.57 4.67
N ASP A 38 1.82 0.15 4.61
CA ASP A 38 1.24 -0.78 5.56
C ASP A 38 0.73 -2.03 4.86
N MET A 39 0.77 -3.14 5.58
CA MET A 39 0.05 -4.35 5.24
C MET A 39 -0.75 -4.82 6.44
N VAL A 40 -1.99 -5.19 6.21
CA VAL A 40 -2.81 -5.93 7.18
C VAL A 40 -3.00 -7.33 6.63
N LEU A 41 -2.63 -8.31 7.41
CA LEU A 41 -2.59 -9.72 7.02
C LEU A 41 -3.64 -10.49 7.81
N ASP A 42 -4.62 -11.04 7.09
CA ASP A 42 -5.70 -11.87 7.65
C ASP A 42 -6.47 -11.21 8.81
N GLY A 43 -6.51 -9.89 8.86
CA GLY A 43 -7.16 -9.14 9.94
C GLY A 43 -6.53 -9.32 11.31
N ARG A 44 -5.29 -9.84 11.39
CA ARG A 44 -4.65 -10.18 12.66
C ARG A 44 -3.22 -9.71 12.81
N SER A 45 -2.53 -9.44 11.72
CA SER A 45 -1.12 -9.08 11.76
C SER A 45 -0.88 -7.83 10.93
N ILE A 46 0.15 -7.08 11.29
CA ILE A 46 0.43 -5.78 10.69
C ILE A 46 1.90 -5.72 10.32
N GLN A 47 2.20 -5.14 9.16
CA GLN A 47 3.53 -4.65 8.85
C GLN A 47 3.41 -3.16 8.55
N THR A 48 4.25 -2.34 9.18
CA THR A 48 4.30 -0.91 8.93
C THR A 48 5.73 -0.39 9.09
N GLY A 49 6.05 0.72 8.44
CA GLY A 49 7.36 1.32 8.54
C GLY A 49 7.66 2.31 7.43
N SER A 50 8.94 2.50 7.15
CA SER A 50 9.40 3.47 6.16
C SER A 50 9.57 2.89 4.75
N ILE A 51 9.54 1.57 4.58
CA ILE A 51 9.92 0.89 3.35
C ILE A 51 8.88 1.07 2.25
N ASN A 52 9.23 1.79 1.19
CA ASN A 52 8.45 1.73 -0.04
C ASN A 52 8.67 0.37 -0.72
N TYR A 53 7.62 -0.17 -1.33
CA TYR A 53 7.68 -1.46 -2.00
C TYR A 53 8.33 -1.30 -3.38
N THR A 54 9.58 -0.90 -3.37
CA THR A 54 10.41 -0.62 -4.53
C THR A 54 11.74 -1.34 -4.37
N LYS A 55 12.52 -1.42 -5.44
CA LYS A 55 13.87 -1.99 -5.40
C LYS A 55 14.76 -1.21 -4.44
N ASP A 56 14.75 0.11 -4.49
CA ASP A 56 15.57 0.95 -3.62
C ASP A 56 15.14 0.85 -2.16
N GLY A 57 13.84 0.83 -1.87
CA GLY A 57 13.31 0.64 -0.53
C GLY A 57 13.73 -0.71 0.06
N THR A 58 13.78 -1.74 -0.76
CA THR A 58 14.08 -3.11 -0.30
C THR A 58 15.58 -3.39 -0.19
N PHE A 59 16.40 -2.87 -1.11
CA PHE A 59 17.78 -3.31 -1.26
C PHE A 59 18.84 -2.21 -1.08
N SER A 60 18.49 -0.95 -1.20
CA SER A 60 19.48 0.13 -1.32
C SER A 60 19.43 1.15 -0.17
N ASN A 61 18.23 1.45 0.33
CA ASN A 61 18.05 2.47 1.36
C ASN A 61 18.22 1.88 2.77
N SER A 62 18.54 2.75 3.73
CA SER A 62 18.40 2.42 5.15
C SER A 62 16.96 2.64 5.55
N GLU A 63 16.25 1.59 5.91
CA GLU A 63 14.81 1.60 6.17
C GLU A 63 14.48 0.74 7.39
N ASP A 64 13.33 1.02 8.00
CA ASP A 64 12.81 0.26 9.14
C ASP A 64 11.42 -0.26 8.86
N ALA A 65 11.09 -1.42 9.41
CA ALA A 65 9.73 -1.92 9.48
C ALA A 65 9.50 -2.68 10.78
N VAL A 66 8.27 -2.62 11.26
CA VAL A 66 7.78 -3.39 12.41
C VAL A 66 6.75 -4.38 11.89
N ILE A 67 6.82 -5.61 12.37
CA ILE A 67 5.80 -6.62 12.14
C ILE A 67 5.23 -7.02 13.49
N GLU A 68 3.92 -6.88 13.66
CA GLU A 68 3.20 -7.37 14.82
C GLU A 68 2.33 -8.55 14.42
N TRP A 69 2.62 -9.70 14.99
CA TRP A 69 1.87 -10.93 14.76
C TRP A 69 0.73 -11.09 15.77
N ASN A 70 -0.45 -11.53 15.29
CA ASN A 70 -1.58 -11.89 16.13
C ASN A 70 -2.05 -10.76 17.07
N ASP A 71 -2.13 -9.56 16.54
CA ASP A 71 -2.70 -8.39 17.20
C ASP A 71 -3.98 -7.96 16.47
N ALA A 72 -5.09 -8.61 16.80
CA ALA A 72 -6.37 -8.36 16.13
C ALA A 72 -6.88 -6.92 16.39
N ALA A 73 -6.63 -6.38 17.58
CA ALA A 73 -7.05 -5.00 17.91
C ALA A 73 -6.26 -3.97 17.11
N GLY A 74 -4.93 -4.12 17.03
CA GLY A 74 -4.07 -3.26 16.21
C GLY A 74 -4.40 -3.40 14.72
N ALA A 75 -4.60 -4.63 14.23
CA ALA A 75 -4.99 -4.88 12.85
C ALA A 75 -6.32 -4.19 12.51
N ALA A 76 -7.29 -4.19 13.43
CA ALA A 76 -8.57 -3.50 13.22
C ALA A 76 -8.39 -1.98 13.10
N ASP A 77 -7.46 -1.38 13.84
CA ASP A 77 -7.15 0.04 13.73
C ASP A 77 -6.56 0.39 12.34
N PHE A 78 -5.61 -0.39 11.87
CA PHE A 78 -5.02 -0.22 10.54
C PHE A 78 -6.05 -0.48 9.43
N GLU A 79 -6.91 -1.47 9.61
CA GLU A 79 -8.00 -1.76 8.66
C GLU A 79 -8.97 -0.58 8.55
N ARG A 80 -9.35 0.04 9.67
CA ARG A 80 -10.20 1.25 9.64
C ARG A 80 -9.52 2.40 8.89
N HIS A 81 -8.21 2.58 9.10
CA HIS A 81 -7.44 3.57 8.36
C HIS A 81 -7.47 3.27 6.86
N PHE A 82 -7.18 2.04 6.48
CA PHE A 82 -7.23 1.59 5.09
C PHE A 82 -8.61 1.82 4.45
N GLN A 83 -9.68 1.44 5.14
CA GLN A 83 -11.03 1.63 4.64
C GLN A 83 -11.37 3.11 4.45
N SER A 84 -10.88 3.99 5.30
CA SER A 84 -11.08 5.44 5.14
C SER A 84 -10.41 5.98 3.87
N ARG A 85 -9.28 5.41 3.45
CA ARG A 85 -8.61 5.76 2.19
C ARG A 85 -9.31 5.13 1.00
N LEU A 86 -9.71 3.88 1.14
CA LEU A 86 -10.45 3.17 0.10
C LEU A 86 -11.74 3.90 -0.28
N ALA A 87 -12.43 4.52 0.68
CA ALA A 87 -13.65 5.29 0.44
C ALA A 87 -13.43 6.50 -0.49
N THR A 88 -12.20 6.99 -0.63
CA THR A 88 -11.85 8.10 -1.53
C THR A 88 -11.30 7.63 -2.88
N CYS A 89 -11.15 6.33 -3.05
CA CYS A 89 -10.47 5.73 -4.20
C CYS A 89 -11.40 5.53 -5.40
N ARG A 90 -10.79 5.56 -6.58
CA ARG A 90 -11.44 5.14 -7.84
C ARG A 90 -10.73 3.89 -8.35
N PRO A 91 -11.47 2.84 -8.77
CA PRO A 91 -10.86 1.64 -9.37
C PRO A 91 -9.99 1.98 -10.57
N ILE A 92 -8.91 1.27 -10.66
CA ILE A 92 -8.01 1.36 -11.82
C ILE A 92 -8.48 0.38 -12.88
#